data_b00f71be40ee46a8b41834d90c58b69c
#
_entry.id   b00f71be40ee46a8b41834d90c58b69c
#
_cell.length_a   1.000
_cell.length_b   1.000
_cell.length_c   1.000
_cell.angle_alpha   90.00
_cell.angle_beta   90.00
_cell.angle_gamma   90.00
#
_symmetry.space_group_name_H-M   'P 1'
#
loop_
_entity.id
_entity.type
_entity.pdbx_description
1 polymer ?
#
loop_
_entity_poly.entity_id
_entity_poly.type
_entity_poly.pdbx_seq_one_letter_code
_entity_poly.pdbx_strand_id
1 'polypeptide(L)'
;YKTVNIYKFGRHFSQTHYVPFLEAYSKALGNNEYYEQVLRVITMLDDPEIRAKRLNGQLWYEIDDIQDLDIASSMFAEDPDFKVSLMQGRYGGYWRYPQLLDFCYLVNPYFPPQRLIDEVQANFTPLLTQYPSGMRVNALLAGKNFAVHQDNIVVGNGAAELIKALMARLEGVTGFIRPTFEEYPNRCQDRPNVCFTPAGPDFRYTADDLMAFFGGQTIDNLVLINPDNPSGNYIPAGDVRRLIRWAEEKGIRLIVDESFADFADEADNTFIRQELLDAHKRLYVVKSISKSYGVPGLRLGVLA
;
A
#
# COMPACT_ATOMS: atom_id res chain seq x y z
N TYR A 1 -11.07 7.66 26.51
CA TYR A 1 -12.44 7.90 26.03
C TYR A 1 -12.47 9.26 25.34
N LYS A 2 -13.10 9.33 24.15
CA LYS A 2 -13.39 10.59 23.45
C LYS A 2 -14.85 10.97 23.74
N THR A 3 -15.13 12.22 23.99
CA THR A 3 -16.49 12.72 24.17
C THR A 3 -17.11 13.09 22.83
N VAL A 4 -18.42 13.10 22.74
CA VAL A 4 -19.15 13.56 21.55
C VAL A 4 -19.51 15.05 21.62
N ASN A 5 -18.90 15.78 22.54
CA ASN A 5 -19.12 17.20 22.79
C ASN A 5 -20.61 17.59 23.09
N ILE A 6 -21.37 16.62 23.61
CA ILE A 6 -22.76 16.84 24.04
C ILE A 6 -22.84 16.65 25.55
N TYR A 7 -23.11 17.72 26.24
CA TYR A 7 -23.16 17.76 27.69
C TYR A 7 -24.53 18.26 28.18
N LYS A 8 -24.97 17.69 29.30
CA LYS A 8 -26.14 18.18 30.04
C LYS A 8 -25.75 18.36 31.50
N PHE A 9 -25.66 19.60 31.94
CA PHE A 9 -25.34 19.92 33.31
C PHE A 9 -26.61 20.32 34.09
N GLY A 10 -26.75 19.77 35.31
CA GLY A 10 -27.75 20.20 36.25
C GLY A 10 -27.39 21.58 36.83
N ARG A 11 -28.39 22.36 37.25
CA ARG A 11 -28.17 23.70 37.84
C ARG A 11 -27.24 23.61 39.07
N HIS A 12 -27.48 22.63 39.93
CA HIS A 12 -26.66 22.40 41.12
C HIS A 12 -25.19 22.18 40.75
N PHE A 13 -24.92 21.18 39.90
CA PHE A 13 -23.58 20.89 39.42
C PHE A 13 -22.89 22.09 38.80
N SER A 14 -23.61 22.87 37.97
CA SER A 14 -23.04 24.05 37.33
C SER A 14 -22.62 25.10 38.37
N GLN A 15 -23.42 25.33 39.40
CA GLN A 15 -23.15 26.35 40.41
C GLN A 15 -22.11 25.93 41.45
N THR A 16 -22.03 24.63 41.77
CA THR A 16 -21.16 24.14 42.85
C THR A 16 -19.81 23.64 42.34
N HIS A 17 -19.75 23.12 41.12
CA HIS A 17 -18.54 22.52 40.54
C HIS A 17 -18.10 23.23 39.26
N TYR A 18 -18.92 23.19 38.21
CA TYR A 18 -18.42 23.55 36.87
C TYR A 18 -17.98 25.00 36.75
N VAL A 19 -18.84 25.97 37.17
CA VAL A 19 -18.53 27.40 37.06
C VAL A 19 -17.36 27.79 37.95
N PRO A 20 -17.32 27.41 39.24
CA PRO A 20 -16.19 27.75 40.10
C PRO A 20 -14.86 27.20 39.61
N PHE A 21 -14.83 25.96 39.14
CA PHE A 21 -13.63 25.38 38.59
C PHE A 21 -13.21 26.05 37.27
N LEU A 22 -14.16 26.37 36.39
CA LEU A 22 -13.89 27.07 35.13
C LEU A 22 -13.31 28.47 35.39
N GLU A 23 -13.87 29.22 36.33
CA GLU A 23 -13.35 30.54 36.70
C GLU A 23 -11.95 30.46 37.30
N ALA A 24 -11.73 29.51 38.20
CA ALA A 24 -10.41 29.30 38.80
C ALA A 24 -9.37 28.91 37.76
N TYR A 25 -9.73 27.98 36.85
CA TYR A 25 -8.87 27.52 35.79
C TYR A 25 -8.51 28.64 34.81
N SER A 26 -9.52 29.41 34.38
CA SER A 26 -9.32 30.55 33.49
C SER A 26 -8.44 31.65 34.12
N LYS A 27 -8.59 31.92 35.42
CA LYS A 27 -7.74 32.89 36.15
C LYS A 27 -6.30 32.41 36.31
N ALA A 28 -6.09 31.09 36.47
CA ALA A 28 -4.78 30.51 36.73
C ALA A 28 -3.98 30.26 35.43
N LEU A 29 -4.63 29.78 34.36
CA LEU A 29 -3.99 29.27 33.13
C LEU A 29 -4.39 30.04 31.87
N GLY A 30 -5.31 31.02 31.98
CA GLY A 30 -5.80 31.79 30.84
C GLY A 30 -6.95 31.13 30.09
N ASN A 31 -7.33 31.70 28.94
CA ASN A 31 -8.52 31.32 28.18
C ASN A 31 -8.20 30.57 26.88
N ASN A 32 -6.98 30.07 26.73
CA ASN A 32 -6.53 29.37 25.49
C ASN A 32 -6.66 27.85 25.58
N GLU A 33 -7.29 27.33 26.62
CA GLU A 33 -7.49 25.91 26.83
C GLU A 33 -8.95 25.51 26.57
N TYR A 34 -9.14 24.25 26.19
CA TYR A 34 -10.48 23.69 26.03
C TYR A 34 -11.17 23.54 27.39
N TYR A 35 -12.44 23.87 27.48
CA TYR A 35 -13.24 23.76 28.70
C TYR A 35 -13.36 22.32 29.23
N GLU A 36 -13.13 21.31 28.39
CA GLU A 36 -13.05 19.89 28.77
C GLU A 36 -11.93 19.62 29.77
N GLN A 37 -10.87 20.42 29.77
CA GLN A 37 -9.82 20.29 30.77
C GLN A 37 -10.35 20.53 32.19
N VAL A 38 -11.31 21.43 32.31
CA VAL A 38 -12.00 21.67 33.59
C VAL A 38 -12.81 20.44 34.00
N LEU A 39 -13.55 19.85 33.08
CA LEU A 39 -14.29 18.60 33.32
C LEU A 39 -13.35 17.47 33.73
N ARG A 40 -12.18 17.38 33.12
CA ARG A 40 -11.15 16.41 33.48
C ARG A 40 -10.69 16.58 34.94
N VAL A 41 -10.48 17.82 35.39
CA VAL A 41 -10.11 18.10 36.77
C VAL A 41 -11.24 17.68 37.69
N ILE A 42 -12.48 18.04 37.38
CA ILE A 42 -13.65 17.68 38.20
C ILE A 42 -13.81 16.15 38.32
N THR A 43 -13.50 15.37 37.27
CA THR A 43 -13.56 13.89 37.34
C THR A 43 -12.55 13.26 38.29
N MET A 44 -11.57 14.04 38.82
CA MET A 44 -10.60 13.57 39.82
C MET A 44 -11.07 13.79 41.26
N LEU A 45 -12.22 14.43 41.44
CA LEU A 45 -12.83 14.59 42.78
C LEU A 45 -13.41 13.25 43.25
N ASP A 46 -13.53 13.07 44.55
CA ASP A 46 -14.09 11.86 45.19
C ASP A 46 -15.53 11.59 44.74
N ASP A 47 -16.35 12.64 44.58
CA ASP A 47 -17.71 12.57 44.02
C ASP A 47 -17.89 13.66 42.94
N PRO A 48 -17.50 13.35 41.68
CA PRO A 48 -17.51 14.33 40.60
C PRO A 48 -18.91 14.70 40.09
N GLU A 49 -19.97 13.99 40.50
CA GLU A 49 -21.37 14.15 40.01
C GLU A 49 -21.52 14.06 38.48
N ILE A 50 -20.47 13.62 37.77
CA ILE A 50 -20.44 13.45 36.30
C ILE A 50 -20.70 11.99 35.92
N ARG A 51 -21.66 11.78 35.02
CA ARG A 51 -21.95 10.45 34.49
C ARG A 51 -21.77 10.42 32.99
N ALA A 52 -21.07 9.41 32.50
CA ALA A 52 -20.94 9.13 31.07
C ALA A 52 -22.14 8.34 30.56
N LYS A 53 -22.78 8.82 29.50
CA LYS A 53 -23.75 8.05 28.73
C LYS A 53 -23.04 7.49 27.49
N ARG A 54 -22.96 6.16 27.39
CA ARG A 54 -22.37 5.50 26.22
C ARG A 54 -23.29 5.62 25.01
N LEU A 55 -22.70 5.79 23.84
CA LEU A 55 -23.38 5.58 22.56
C LEU A 55 -23.53 4.07 22.36
N ASN A 56 -24.73 3.59 22.17
CA ASN A 56 -25.07 2.17 22.00
C ASN A 56 -25.24 1.87 20.51
N GLY A 57 -24.15 2.06 19.73
CA GLY A 57 -24.16 1.79 18.28
C GLY A 57 -24.59 3.00 17.42
N GLN A 58 -24.96 4.13 18.02
CA GLN A 58 -25.20 5.35 17.23
C GLN A 58 -23.88 5.82 16.58
N LEU A 59 -23.98 6.14 15.30
CA LEU A 59 -22.87 6.74 14.57
C LEU A 59 -22.66 8.19 15.06
N TRP A 60 -21.41 8.55 15.21
CA TRP A 60 -20.99 9.90 15.54
C TRP A 60 -19.62 10.16 14.92
N TYR A 61 -19.40 11.36 14.44
CA TYR A 61 -18.12 11.79 13.93
C TYR A 61 -17.96 13.31 14.14
N GLU A 62 -16.78 13.73 14.55
CA GLU A 62 -16.41 15.15 14.71
C GLU A 62 -15.73 15.63 13.44
N ILE A 63 -16.16 16.79 12.95
CA ILE A 63 -15.69 17.34 11.68
C ILE A 63 -14.91 18.62 12.02
N ASP A 64 -13.58 18.54 11.92
CA ASP A 64 -12.67 19.65 12.12
C ASP A 64 -12.07 20.16 10.81
N ASP A 65 -11.95 19.30 9.81
CA ASP A 65 -11.41 19.64 8.50
C ASP A 65 -12.16 18.97 7.35
N ILE A 66 -11.68 19.22 6.11
CA ILE A 66 -12.29 18.67 4.90
C ILE A 66 -12.13 17.13 4.81
N GLN A 67 -11.11 16.56 5.44
CA GLN A 67 -10.93 15.12 5.47
C GLN A 67 -11.93 14.47 6.41
N ASP A 68 -12.21 15.10 7.53
CA ASP A 68 -13.24 14.66 8.47
C ASP A 68 -14.63 14.71 7.85
N LEU A 69 -14.94 15.75 7.08
CA LEU A 69 -16.18 15.85 6.32
C LEU A 69 -16.31 14.69 5.31
N ASP A 70 -15.23 14.34 4.63
CA ASP A 70 -15.20 13.26 3.69
C ASP A 70 -15.39 11.88 4.38
N ILE A 71 -14.78 11.67 5.56
CA ILE A 71 -15.01 10.49 6.38
C ILE A 71 -16.46 10.42 6.87
N ALA A 72 -16.98 11.52 7.39
CA ALA A 72 -18.36 11.60 7.86
C ALA A 72 -19.34 11.31 6.70
N SER A 73 -19.12 11.90 5.53
CA SER A 73 -19.94 11.65 4.35
C SER A 73 -20.02 10.17 3.98
N SER A 74 -18.90 9.45 4.05
CA SER A 74 -18.87 8.01 3.81
C SER A 74 -19.53 7.21 4.93
N MET A 75 -19.34 7.63 6.19
CA MET A 75 -19.88 6.94 7.35
C MET A 75 -21.41 7.01 7.40
N PHE A 76 -21.98 8.18 7.03
CA PHE A 76 -23.41 8.45 7.08
C PHE A 76 -24.12 8.24 5.74
N ALA A 77 -23.42 7.82 4.68
CA ALA A 77 -24.02 7.46 3.41
C ALA A 77 -24.99 6.26 3.59
N GLU A 78 -26.26 6.44 3.21
CA GLU A 78 -27.27 5.40 3.27
C GLU A 78 -27.23 4.50 2.01
N ASP A 79 -26.89 5.09 0.86
CA ASP A 79 -26.74 4.37 -0.39
C ASP A 79 -25.40 3.62 -0.46
N PRO A 80 -25.41 2.27 -0.56
CA PRO A 80 -24.20 1.46 -0.65
C PRO A 80 -23.31 1.81 -1.84
N ASP A 81 -23.89 2.10 -3.03
CA ASP A 81 -23.14 2.40 -4.25
C ASP A 81 -22.43 3.75 -4.13
N PHE A 82 -23.11 4.74 -3.56
CA PHE A 82 -22.50 6.03 -3.26
C PHE A 82 -21.36 5.89 -2.25
N LYS A 83 -21.55 5.09 -1.20
CA LYS A 83 -20.50 4.79 -0.23
C LYS A 83 -19.28 4.13 -0.86
N VAL A 84 -19.49 3.16 -1.75
CA VAL A 84 -18.40 2.51 -2.51
C VAL A 84 -17.67 3.53 -3.38
N SER A 85 -18.39 4.40 -4.08
CA SER A 85 -17.78 5.43 -4.94
C SER A 85 -16.89 6.39 -4.15
N LEU A 86 -17.33 6.82 -2.96
CA LEU A 86 -16.55 7.66 -2.06
C LEU A 86 -15.26 6.94 -1.59
N MET A 87 -15.34 5.64 -1.27
CA MET A 87 -14.18 4.84 -0.87
C MET A 87 -13.20 4.64 -2.02
N GLN A 88 -13.69 4.35 -3.23
CA GLN A 88 -12.84 4.16 -4.42
C GLN A 88 -12.06 5.43 -4.78
N GLY A 89 -12.67 6.61 -4.61
CA GLY A 89 -12.02 7.89 -4.91
C GLY A 89 -10.81 8.23 -4.02
N ARG A 90 -10.63 7.53 -2.89
CA ARG A 90 -9.57 7.88 -1.91
C ARG A 90 -8.20 7.33 -2.24
N TYR A 91 -8.11 6.17 -2.86
CA TYR A 91 -6.86 5.46 -3.15
C TYR A 91 -5.91 5.30 -1.94
N GLY A 92 -6.47 5.13 -0.72
CA GLY A 92 -5.67 4.96 0.47
C GLY A 92 -6.26 5.61 1.72
N GLY A 93 -5.50 5.58 2.82
CA GLY A 93 -5.94 6.15 4.08
C GLY A 93 -7.03 5.37 4.81
N TYR A 94 -7.25 4.10 4.45
CA TYR A 94 -8.30 3.25 5.03
C TYR A 94 -8.10 2.97 6.53
N TRP A 95 -6.91 3.17 7.05
CA TRP A 95 -6.63 3.12 8.49
C TRP A 95 -7.45 4.12 9.33
N ARG A 96 -8.04 5.13 8.70
CA ARG A 96 -8.97 6.08 9.33
C ARG A 96 -10.35 5.48 9.57
N TYR A 97 -10.63 4.29 9.04
CA TYR A 97 -11.89 3.58 9.13
C TYR A 97 -11.69 2.27 9.91
N PRO A 98 -11.56 2.30 11.24
CA PRO A 98 -11.15 1.13 12.04
C PRO A 98 -12.14 -0.04 12.00
N GLN A 99 -13.35 0.19 11.50
CA GLN A 99 -14.36 -0.86 11.33
C GLN A 99 -14.45 -1.39 9.89
N LEU A 100 -13.67 -0.81 8.97
CA LEU A 100 -13.62 -1.27 7.58
C LEU A 100 -12.88 -2.60 7.52
N LEU A 101 -13.50 -3.59 6.90
CA LEU A 101 -12.84 -4.84 6.54
C LEU A 101 -12.11 -4.63 5.22
N ASP A 102 -10.79 -4.47 5.29
CA ASP A 102 -9.95 -4.13 4.15
C ASP A 102 -9.51 -5.39 3.40
N PHE A 103 -9.99 -5.54 2.16
CA PHE A 103 -9.55 -6.54 1.20
C PHE A 103 -8.72 -5.94 0.04
N CYS A 104 -8.37 -4.66 0.12
CA CYS A 104 -7.66 -3.94 -0.93
C CYS A 104 -6.14 -3.99 -0.74
N TYR A 105 -5.66 -3.92 0.49
CA TYR A 105 -4.25 -3.84 0.80
C TYR A 105 -3.63 -5.22 1.03
N LEU A 106 -2.94 -5.72 0.02
CA LEU A 106 -2.17 -6.97 0.07
C LEU A 106 -0.78 -6.67 0.66
N VAL A 107 -0.72 -6.50 1.98
CA VAL A 107 0.50 -6.15 2.73
C VAL A 107 0.69 -7.15 3.86
N ASN A 108 1.94 -7.54 4.11
CA ASN A 108 2.27 -8.44 5.19
C ASN A 108 1.89 -7.82 6.56
N PRO A 109 0.94 -8.41 7.31
CA PRO A 109 0.50 -7.86 8.58
C PRO A 109 1.46 -8.11 9.75
N TYR A 110 2.48 -8.97 9.55
CA TYR A 110 3.48 -9.34 10.57
C TYR A 110 4.75 -8.50 10.49
N PHE A 111 4.82 -7.59 9.52
CA PHE A 111 5.94 -6.68 9.31
C PHE A 111 5.43 -5.23 9.25
N PRO A 112 6.29 -4.22 9.50
CA PRO A 112 7.71 -4.33 9.86
C PRO A 112 7.93 -4.81 11.30
N PRO A 113 9.10 -5.42 11.62
CA PRO A 113 9.45 -5.78 12.99
C PRO A 113 9.67 -4.51 13.83
N GLN A 114 9.42 -4.61 15.14
CA GLN A 114 9.52 -3.47 16.07
C GLN A 114 10.87 -2.75 15.97
N ARG A 115 11.97 -3.50 15.82
CA ARG A 115 13.31 -2.92 15.65
C ARG A 115 13.40 -1.93 14.48
N LEU A 116 12.75 -2.23 13.34
CA LEU A 116 12.74 -1.32 12.20
C LEU A 116 11.94 -0.04 12.50
N ILE A 117 10.82 -0.20 13.19
CA ILE A 117 9.98 0.94 13.62
C ILE A 117 10.79 1.85 14.56
N ASP A 118 11.45 1.28 15.56
CA ASP A 118 12.25 2.00 16.54
C ASP A 118 13.42 2.75 15.86
N GLU A 119 14.07 2.11 14.88
CA GLU A 119 15.17 2.71 14.13
C GLU A 119 14.69 3.89 13.26
N VAL A 120 13.55 3.76 12.59
CA VAL A 120 12.94 4.86 11.83
C VAL A 120 12.53 6.00 12.75
N GLN A 121 11.94 5.71 13.90
CA GLN A 121 11.56 6.72 14.90
C GLN A 121 12.76 7.47 15.46
N ALA A 122 13.83 6.75 15.80
CA ALA A 122 15.08 7.35 16.32
C ALA A 122 15.75 8.28 15.30
N ASN A 123 15.60 8.00 14.01
CA ASN A 123 16.18 8.77 12.92
C ASN A 123 15.17 9.69 12.20
N PHE A 124 13.95 9.84 12.73
CA PHE A 124 12.88 10.57 12.05
C PHE A 124 13.27 11.99 11.67
N THR A 125 13.87 12.75 12.59
CA THR A 125 14.25 14.14 12.34
C THR A 125 15.25 14.28 11.17
N PRO A 126 16.40 13.59 11.13
CA PRO A 126 17.30 13.66 9.98
C PRO A 126 16.66 13.11 8.70
N LEU A 127 15.84 12.05 8.77
CA LEU A 127 15.13 11.52 7.60
C LEU A 127 14.14 12.53 6.99
N LEU A 128 13.56 13.39 7.83
CA LEU A 128 12.63 14.43 7.41
C LEU A 128 13.34 15.70 6.90
N THR A 129 14.45 16.10 7.52
CA THR A 129 15.04 17.44 7.34
C THR A 129 16.29 17.44 6.44
N GLN A 130 16.86 16.28 6.13
CA GLN A 130 18.06 16.16 5.31
C GLN A 130 17.74 15.57 3.94
N TYR A 131 18.51 15.97 2.93
CA TYR A 131 18.40 15.33 1.63
C TYR A 131 18.81 13.86 1.70
N PRO A 132 18.07 12.95 1.05
CA PRO A 132 18.41 11.54 1.02
C PRO A 132 19.66 11.28 0.19
N SER A 133 20.26 10.10 0.36
CA SER A 133 21.32 9.61 -0.49
C SER A 133 20.88 9.54 -1.96
N GLY A 134 21.80 9.80 -2.87
CA GLY A 134 21.54 9.71 -4.31
C GLY A 134 21.29 8.26 -4.78
N MET A 135 20.74 8.12 -5.99
CA MET A 135 20.36 6.84 -6.61
C MET A 135 21.49 5.82 -6.65
N ARG A 136 22.74 6.26 -6.79
CA ARG A 136 23.91 5.36 -6.80
C ARG A 136 24.07 4.62 -5.45
N VAL A 137 23.85 5.29 -4.34
CA VAL A 137 23.92 4.68 -3.01
C VAL A 137 22.75 3.72 -2.82
N ASN A 138 21.56 4.11 -3.25
CA ASN A 138 20.38 3.24 -3.19
C ASN A 138 20.58 1.96 -4.02
N ALA A 139 21.13 2.08 -5.24
CA ALA A 139 21.47 0.93 -6.09
C ALA A 139 22.53 0.03 -5.45
N LEU A 140 23.56 0.61 -4.82
CA LEU A 140 24.57 -0.15 -4.08
C LEU A 140 23.97 -0.95 -2.92
N LEU A 141 23.09 -0.33 -2.13
CA LEU A 141 22.42 -0.99 -1.00
C LEU A 141 21.46 -2.09 -1.49
N ALA A 142 20.69 -1.82 -2.53
CA ALA A 142 19.82 -2.81 -3.15
C ALA A 142 20.63 -3.96 -3.74
N GLY A 143 21.70 -3.67 -4.47
CA GLY A 143 22.60 -4.67 -5.01
C GLY A 143 23.16 -5.60 -3.94
N LYS A 144 23.58 -5.06 -2.80
CA LYS A 144 24.02 -5.86 -1.64
C LYS A 144 22.89 -6.72 -1.06
N ASN A 145 21.69 -6.17 -0.94
CA ASN A 145 20.54 -6.88 -0.38
C ASN A 145 20.12 -8.07 -1.25
N PHE A 146 20.12 -7.89 -2.57
CA PHE A 146 19.71 -8.91 -3.54
C PHE A 146 20.88 -9.74 -4.11
N ALA A 147 22.11 -9.49 -3.66
CA ALA A 147 23.32 -10.12 -4.15
C ALA A 147 23.50 -9.99 -5.68
N VAL A 148 23.21 -8.81 -6.23
CA VAL A 148 23.42 -8.44 -7.62
C VAL A 148 24.30 -7.20 -7.75
N HIS A 149 24.92 -7.01 -8.90
CA HIS A 149 25.74 -5.83 -9.17
C HIS A 149 24.86 -4.57 -9.19
N GLN A 150 25.37 -3.49 -8.60
CA GLN A 150 24.65 -2.22 -8.47
C GLN A 150 24.18 -1.64 -9.81
N ASP A 151 24.87 -1.94 -10.91
CA ASP A 151 24.53 -1.45 -12.24
C ASP A 151 23.36 -2.25 -12.88
N ASN A 152 22.98 -3.34 -12.26
CA ASN A 152 21.86 -4.19 -12.69
C ASN A 152 20.59 -3.92 -11.91
N ILE A 153 20.58 -2.98 -10.96
CA ILE A 153 19.41 -2.73 -10.12
C ILE A 153 19.15 -1.22 -9.94
N VAL A 154 17.89 -0.84 -10.05
CA VAL A 154 17.42 0.52 -9.83
C VAL A 154 16.37 0.53 -8.73
N VAL A 155 16.46 1.51 -7.85
CA VAL A 155 15.48 1.74 -6.77
C VAL A 155 14.58 2.90 -7.17
N GLY A 156 13.28 2.78 -6.91
CA GLY A 156 12.30 3.83 -7.22
C GLY A 156 11.28 4.05 -6.10
N ASN A 157 10.47 5.07 -6.27
CA ASN A 157 9.38 5.43 -5.36
C ASN A 157 8.19 4.46 -5.52
N GLY A 158 8.39 3.23 -5.03
CA GLY A 158 7.50 2.10 -5.27
C GLY A 158 7.66 1.51 -6.67
N ALA A 159 7.14 0.29 -6.86
CA ALA A 159 7.17 -0.38 -8.16
C ALA A 159 6.45 0.42 -9.25
N ALA A 160 5.40 1.16 -8.93
CA ALA A 160 4.61 1.93 -9.90
C ALA A 160 5.44 2.98 -10.66
N GLU A 161 6.40 3.66 -10.01
CA GLU A 161 7.31 4.57 -10.69
C GLU A 161 8.20 3.83 -11.68
N LEU A 162 8.75 2.70 -11.26
CA LEU A 162 9.64 1.88 -12.10
C LEU A 162 8.88 1.25 -13.27
N ILE A 163 7.66 0.76 -13.04
CA ILE A 163 6.76 0.27 -14.09
C ILE A 163 6.50 1.38 -15.12
N LYS A 164 6.13 2.58 -14.66
CA LYS A 164 5.91 3.72 -15.54
C LYS A 164 7.16 4.04 -16.40
N ALA A 165 8.32 4.09 -15.77
CA ALA A 165 9.58 4.41 -16.45
C ALA A 165 9.99 3.31 -17.44
N LEU A 166 9.83 2.04 -17.06
CA LEU A 166 10.10 0.88 -17.92
C LEU A 166 9.16 0.86 -19.13
N MET A 167 7.85 0.88 -18.85
CA MET A 167 6.84 0.78 -19.91
C MET A 167 6.87 1.97 -20.88
N ALA A 168 7.31 3.15 -20.47
CA ALA A 168 7.52 4.31 -21.36
C ALA A 168 8.67 4.11 -22.35
N ARG A 169 9.65 3.25 -22.04
CA ARG A 169 10.84 2.99 -22.87
C ARG A 169 10.70 1.75 -23.75
N LEU A 170 9.80 0.85 -23.39
CA LEU A 170 9.54 -0.35 -24.20
C LEU A 170 8.73 0.03 -25.43
N GLU A 171 9.20 -0.41 -26.59
CA GLU A 171 8.53 -0.24 -27.88
C GLU A 171 7.93 -1.56 -28.35
N GLY A 172 7.01 -1.49 -29.31
CA GLY A 172 6.40 -2.65 -29.95
C GLY A 172 5.13 -3.15 -29.25
N VAL A 173 4.71 -4.35 -29.63
CA VAL A 173 3.50 -5.00 -29.15
C VAL A 173 3.74 -5.66 -27.81
N THR A 174 2.88 -5.41 -26.81
CA THR A 174 3.01 -5.99 -25.48
C THR A 174 1.95 -7.05 -25.22
N GLY A 175 2.38 -8.24 -24.78
CA GLY A 175 1.53 -9.31 -24.30
C GLY A 175 1.16 -9.12 -22.83
N PHE A 176 -0.11 -9.32 -22.48
CA PHE A 176 -0.64 -9.31 -21.11
C PHE A 176 -1.47 -10.56 -20.83
N ILE A 177 -1.54 -10.95 -19.57
CA ILE A 177 -2.47 -11.95 -19.06
C ILE A 177 -3.65 -11.19 -18.42
N ARG A 178 -4.90 -11.64 -18.64
CA ARG A 178 -6.11 -11.03 -18.07
C ARG A 178 -6.87 -12.04 -17.20
N PRO A 179 -7.39 -11.60 -16.03
CA PRO A 179 -7.26 -10.28 -15.38
C PRO A 179 -5.81 -10.01 -14.96
N THR A 180 -5.44 -8.74 -14.73
CA THR A 180 -4.08 -8.35 -14.37
C THR A 180 -4.04 -7.14 -13.47
N PHE A 181 -2.85 -6.82 -12.95
CA PHE A 181 -2.59 -5.55 -12.28
C PHE A 181 -2.54 -4.41 -13.31
N GLU A 182 -3.54 -3.54 -13.27
CA GLU A 182 -3.81 -2.52 -14.30
C GLU A 182 -2.70 -1.47 -14.47
N GLU A 183 -1.74 -1.38 -13.56
CA GLU A 183 -0.63 -0.43 -13.71
C GLU A 183 0.15 -0.65 -15.02
N TYR A 184 0.35 -1.91 -15.45
CA TYR A 184 1.04 -2.20 -16.70
C TYR A 184 0.24 -1.80 -17.94
N PRO A 185 -0.99 -2.30 -18.16
CA PRO A 185 -1.76 -1.92 -19.35
C PRO A 185 -2.11 -0.43 -19.37
N ASN A 186 -2.34 0.21 -18.23
CA ASN A 186 -2.59 1.65 -18.15
C ASN A 186 -1.42 2.51 -18.65
N ARG A 187 -0.20 1.96 -18.70
CA ARG A 187 0.98 2.62 -19.29
C ARG A 187 1.15 2.36 -20.77
N CYS A 188 0.25 1.58 -21.38
CA CYS A 188 0.30 1.14 -22.77
C CYS A 188 -1.02 1.40 -23.53
N GLN A 189 -1.90 2.27 -23.06
CA GLN A 189 -3.24 2.47 -23.65
C GLN A 189 -3.20 2.86 -25.13
N ASP A 190 -2.20 3.63 -25.55
CA ASP A 190 -2.05 4.11 -26.93
C ASP A 190 -1.17 3.18 -27.79
N ARG A 191 -0.83 1.99 -27.30
CA ARG A 191 0.05 1.04 -28.00
C ARG A 191 -0.64 -0.30 -28.24
N PRO A 192 -0.28 -1.01 -29.33
CA PRO A 192 -0.86 -2.32 -29.60
C PRO A 192 -0.51 -3.32 -28.52
N ASN A 193 -1.48 -4.13 -28.13
CA ASN A 193 -1.29 -5.19 -27.15
C ASN A 193 -2.05 -6.46 -27.55
N VAL A 194 -1.61 -7.59 -26.99
CA VAL A 194 -2.22 -8.91 -27.16
C VAL A 194 -2.51 -9.45 -25.76
N CYS A 195 -3.75 -9.86 -25.52
CA CYS A 195 -4.16 -10.36 -24.21
C CYS A 195 -4.45 -11.86 -24.25
N PHE A 196 -3.83 -12.61 -23.35
CA PHE A 196 -4.21 -13.98 -23.02
C PHE A 196 -5.21 -13.97 -21.87
N THR A 197 -6.35 -14.61 -22.04
CA THR A 197 -7.34 -14.79 -20.96
C THR A 197 -7.50 -16.28 -20.71
N PRO A 198 -7.18 -16.78 -19.50
CA PRO A 198 -7.40 -18.18 -19.15
C PRO A 198 -8.87 -18.57 -19.28
N ALA A 199 -9.15 -19.75 -19.83
CA ALA A 199 -10.50 -20.17 -20.14
C ALA A 199 -11.31 -20.65 -18.92
N GLY A 200 -10.62 -21.03 -17.82
CA GLY A 200 -11.28 -21.56 -16.61
C GLY A 200 -11.78 -20.46 -15.66
N PRO A 201 -12.78 -20.76 -14.82
CA PRO A 201 -13.34 -19.80 -13.85
C PRO A 201 -12.33 -19.38 -12.79
N ASP A 202 -11.30 -20.19 -12.53
CA ASP A 202 -10.26 -19.93 -11.53
C ASP A 202 -9.06 -19.16 -12.09
N PHE A 203 -9.13 -18.74 -13.35
CA PHE A 203 -8.04 -18.04 -14.07
C PHE A 203 -6.68 -18.74 -13.97
N ARG A 204 -6.67 -20.10 -13.92
CA ARG A 204 -5.44 -20.88 -13.86
C ARG A 204 -4.78 -20.99 -15.22
N TYR A 205 -3.46 -20.83 -15.23
CA TYR A 205 -2.62 -21.00 -16.41
C TYR A 205 -1.21 -21.42 -16.02
N THR A 206 -0.50 -22.00 -16.99
CA THR A 206 0.86 -22.50 -16.85
C THR A 206 1.82 -21.74 -17.79
N ALA A 207 3.12 -21.96 -17.63
CA ALA A 207 4.10 -21.44 -18.59
C ALA A 207 3.89 -22.03 -20.01
N ASP A 208 3.44 -23.29 -20.11
CA ASP A 208 3.18 -23.93 -21.40
C ASP A 208 1.99 -23.27 -22.12
N ASP A 209 0.93 -22.90 -21.40
CA ASP A 209 -0.21 -22.17 -21.96
C ASP A 209 0.24 -20.81 -22.53
N LEU A 210 1.09 -20.10 -21.81
CA LEU A 210 1.62 -18.81 -22.25
C LEU A 210 2.53 -18.97 -23.49
N MET A 211 3.44 -19.94 -23.47
CA MET A 211 4.32 -20.23 -24.59
C MET A 211 3.54 -20.67 -25.84
N ALA A 212 2.49 -21.47 -25.66
CA ALA A 212 1.63 -21.92 -26.77
C ALA A 212 0.86 -20.74 -27.37
N PHE A 213 0.23 -19.89 -26.53
CA PHE A 213 -0.54 -18.77 -27.00
C PHE A 213 0.32 -17.67 -27.64
N PHE A 214 1.32 -17.17 -26.91
CA PHE A 214 2.17 -16.08 -27.39
C PHE A 214 3.17 -16.54 -28.48
N GLY A 215 3.47 -17.82 -28.56
CA GLY A 215 4.28 -18.39 -29.62
C GLY A 215 3.65 -18.27 -31.02
N GLY A 216 2.33 -18.16 -31.11
CA GLY A 216 1.58 -17.88 -32.30
C GLY A 216 1.30 -16.38 -32.57
N GLN A 217 1.77 -15.50 -31.71
CA GLN A 217 1.54 -14.05 -31.80
C GLN A 217 2.83 -13.31 -32.14
N THR A 218 2.69 -12.13 -32.74
CA THR A 218 3.82 -11.20 -32.90
C THR A 218 3.80 -10.21 -31.74
N ILE A 219 4.64 -10.45 -30.73
CA ILE A 219 4.83 -9.57 -29.59
C ILE A 219 6.32 -9.28 -29.39
N ASP A 220 6.62 -8.10 -28.88
CA ASP A 220 7.98 -7.64 -28.56
C ASP A 220 8.26 -7.71 -27.06
N ASN A 221 7.20 -7.61 -26.24
CA ASN A 221 7.27 -7.62 -24.79
C ASN A 221 6.20 -8.56 -24.22
N LEU A 222 6.49 -9.21 -23.10
CA LEU A 222 5.52 -10.00 -22.33
C LEU A 222 5.61 -9.62 -20.86
N VAL A 223 4.49 -9.29 -20.26
CA VAL A 223 4.39 -9.02 -18.82
C VAL A 223 3.81 -10.24 -18.11
N LEU A 224 4.58 -10.77 -17.16
CA LEU A 224 4.18 -11.85 -16.25
C LEU A 224 4.20 -11.31 -14.82
N ILE A 225 3.09 -11.38 -14.11
CA ILE A 225 3.00 -11.12 -12.68
C ILE A 225 2.96 -12.47 -11.97
N ASN A 226 3.92 -12.76 -11.09
CA ASN A 226 4.01 -14.08 -10.47
C ASN A 226 4.48 -14.02 -9.00
N PRO A 227 3.66 -14.32 -8.01
CA PRO A 227 2.23 -14.68 -8.09
C PRO A 227 1.36 -13.58 -8.72
N ASP A 228 0.35 -13.98 -9.46
CA ASP A 228 -0.50 -13.06 -10.22
C ASP A 228 -1.45 -12.25 -9.32
N ASN A 229 -1.71 -11.04 -9.72
CA ASN A 229 -2.67 -10.16 -9.11
C ASN A 229 -3.67 -9.64 -10.19
N PRO A 230 -4.98 -9.96 -10.10
CA PRO A 230 -5.71 -10.40 -8.91
C PRO A 230 -5.96 -11.90 -8.79
N SER A 231 -5.62 -12.75 -9.77
CA SER A 231 -6.06 -14.15 -9.82
C SER A 231 -5.43 -15.05 -8.74
N GLY A 232 -4.24 -14.66 -8.23
CA GLY A 232 -3.47 -15.49 -7.32
C GLY A 232 -2.83 -16.72 -7.99
N ASN A 233 -2.86 -16.80 -9.32
CA ASN A 233 -2.17 -17.88 -10.03
C ASN A 233 -0.67 -17.83 -9.78
N TYR A 234 -0.05 -18.97 -9.56
CA TYR A 234 1.39 -19.09 -9.34
C TYR A 234 1.99 -20.11 -10.30
N ILE A 235 2.99 -19.68 -11.04
CA ILE A 235 3.81 -20.54 -11.88
C ILE A 235 5.09 -20.88 -11.11
N PRO A 236 5.43 -22.16 -10.91
CA PRO A 236 6.65 -22.56 -10.22
C PRO A 236 7.91 -21.94 -10.82
N ALA A 237 8.90 -21.62 -9.99
CA ALA A 237 10.11 -20.92 -10.43
C ALA A 237 10.86 -21.65 -11.55
N GLY A 238 10.86 -22.99 -11.55
CA GLY A 238 11.43 -23.81 -12.62
C GLY A 238 10.78 -23.55 -13.99
N ASP A 239 9.46 -23.40 -14.01
CA ASP A 239 8.69 -23.15 -15.22
C ASP A 239 8.81 -21.69 -15.69
N VAL A 240 8.89 -20.74 -14.76
CA VAL A 240 9.21 -19.33 -15.11
C VAL A 240 10.61 -19.27 -15.75
N ARG A 241 11.61 -20.01 -15.25
CA ARG A 241 12.94 -20.09 -15.88
C ARG A 241 12.88 -20.69 -17.29
N ARG A 242 11.96 -21.63 -17.56
CA ARG A 242 11.70 -22.11 -18.93
C ARG A 242 11.12 -20.99 -19.80
N LEU A 243 10.17 -20.24 -19.28
CA LEU A 243 9.56 -19.10 -19.98
C LEU A 243 10.60 -18.00 -20.29
N ILE A 244 11.52 -17.72 -19.35
CA ILE A 244 12.62 -16.76 -19.55
C ILE A 244 13.49 -17.19 -20.75
N ARG A 245 13.92 -18.45 -20.81
CA ARG A 245 14.72 -18.96 -21.94
C ARG A 245 13.95 -18.90 -23.26
N TRP A 246 12.69 -19.32 -23.25
CA TRP A 246 11.83 -19.26 -24.42
C TRP A 246 11.66 -17.80 -24.92
N ALA A 247 11.43 -16.85 -24.04
CA ALA A 247 11.29 -15.44 -24.41
C ALA A 247 12.60 -14.90 -25.03
N GLU A 248 13.76 -15.22 -24.45
CA GLU A 248 15.07 -14.86 -24.99
C GLU A 248 15.28 -15.42 -26.41
N GLU A 249 14.99 -16.72 -26.62
CA GLU A 249 15.07 -17.38 -27.92
C GLU A 249 14.15 -16.75 -28.97
N LYS A 250 12.99 -16.27 -28.56
CA LYS A 250 12.02 -15.57 -29.43
C LYS A 250 12.33 -14.08 -29.63
N GLY A 251 13.32 -13.55 -28.94
CA GLY A 251 13.64 -12.13 -28.98
C GLY A 251 12.65 -11.24 -28.24
N ILE A 252 11.79 -11.83 -27.39
CA ILE A 252 10.79 -11.14 -26.57
C ILE A 252 11.43 -10.63 -25.28
N ARG A 253 11.15 -9.37 -24.90
CA ARG A 253 11.51 -8.85 -23.59
C ARG A 253 10.49 -9.37 -22.57
N LEU A 254 10.95 -10.11 -21.56
CA LEU A 254 10.11 -10.62 -20.51
C LEU A 254 10.22 -9.73 -19.27
N ILE A 255 9.10 -9.18 -18.83
CA ILE A 255 8.96 -8.43 -17.58
C ILE A 255 8.31 -9.36 -16.56
N VAL A 256 9.05 -9.75 -15.53
CA VAL A 256 8.54 -10.54 -14.41
C VAL A 256 8.32 -9.62 -13.23
N ASP A 257 7.07 -9.46 -12.80
CA ASP A 257 6.74 -8.78 -11.54
C ASP A 257 6.63 -9.82 -10.42
N GLU A 258 7.62 -9.82 -9.54
CA GLU A 258 7.69 -10.72 -8.38
C GLU A 258 7.29 -10.04 -7.06
N SER A 259 6.45 -8.99 -7.11
CA SER A 259 6.06 -8.22 -5.93
C SER A 259 5.38 -9.05 -4.85
N PHE A 260 4.84 -10.21 -5.18
CA PHE A 260 4.20 -11.14 -4.27
C PHE A 260 4.95 -12.47 -4.08
N ALA A 261 6.17 -12.61 -4.63
CA ALA A 261 6.94 -13.84 -4.55
C ALA A 261 7.20 -14.29 -3.10
N ASP A 262 7.41 -13.34 -2.18
CA ASP A 262 7.67 -13.62 -0.78
C ASP A 262 6.45 -14.24 -0.03
N PHE A 263 5.27 -14.28 -0.65
CA PHE A 263 4.06 -14.91 -0.12
C PHE A 263 3.81 -16.33 -0.67
N ALA A 264 4.63 -16.78 -1.62
CA ALA A 264 4.55 -18.15 -2.15
C ALA A 264 5.27 -19.13 -1.24
N ASP A 265 4.77 -20.37 -1.20
CA ASP A 265 5.35 -21.46 -0.38
C ASP A 265 6.67 -21.99 -0.95
N GLU A 266 6.99 -21.70 -2.21
CA GLU A 266 8.23 -22.13 -2.86
C GLU A 266 9.41 -21.31 -2.37
N ALA A 267 10.38 -21.94 -1.77
CA ALA A 267 11.66 -21.32 -1.47
C ALA A 267 12.44 -21.03 -2.77
N ASP A 268 13.25 -19.96 -2.74
CA ASP A 268 14.14 -19.65 -3.87
C ASP A 268 13.41 -19.27 -5.18
N ASN A 269 12.32 -18.54 -5.06
CA ASN A 269 11.44 -18.16 -6.15
C ASN A 269 11.72 -16.75 -6.73
N THR A 270 12.80 -16.08 -6.32
CA THR A 270 13.20 -14.78 -6.89
C THR A 270 13.98 -14.94 -8.19
N PHE A 271 13.76 -14.00 -9.12
CA PHE A 271 14.48 -13.89 -10.39
C PHE A 271 15.49 -12.74 -10.39
N ILE A 272 15.57 -11.96 -9.31
CA ILE A 272 16.66 -10.99 -9.07
C ILE A 272 17.92 -11.77 -8.68
N ARG A 273 18.60 -12.31 -9.70
CA ARG A 273 19.82 -13.12 -9.55
C ARG A 273 20.83 -12.74 -10.60
N GLN A 274 22.07 -12.55 -10.18
CA GLN A 274 23.14 -12.11 -11.09
C GLN A 274 23.29 -13.04 -12.30
N GLU A 275 23.29 -14.34 -12.09
CA GLU A 275 23.43 -15.30 -13.17
C GLU A 275 22.30 -15.24 -14.21
N LEU A 276 21.06 -14.96 -13.81
CA LEU A 276 19.93 -14.81 -14.72
C LEU A 276 20.02 -13.48 -15.50
N LEU A 277 20.36 -12.39 -14.81
CA LEU A 277 20.51 -11.06 -15.43
C LEU A 277 21.70 -11.02 -16.40
N ASP A 278 22.74 -11.78 -16.13
CA ASP A 278 23.89 -11.90 -17.05
C ASP A 278 23.59 -12.75 -18.28
N ALA A 279 22.85 -13.84 -18.10
CA ALA A 279 22.49 -14.76 -19.17
C ALA A 279 21.35 -14.23 -20.06
N HIS A 280 20.43 -13.44 -19.54
CA HIS A 280 19.21 -13.01 -20.22
C HIS A 280 19.07 -11.49 -20.27
N LYS A 281 19.59 -10.87 -21.34
CA LYS A 281 19.60 -9.40 -21.49
C LYS A 281 18.23 -8.79 -21.81
N ARG A 282 17.23 -9.63 -22.05
CA ARG A 282 15.82 -9.23 -22.29
C ARG A 282 14.92 -9.50 -21.10
N LEU A 283 15.49 -9.91 -19.96
CA LEU A 283 14.76 -10.10 -18.69
C LEU A 283 14.76 -8.79 -17.89
N TYR A 284 13.61 -8.40 -17.41
CA TYR A 284 13.40 -7.34 -16.44
C TYR A 284 12.63 -7.89 -15.25
N VAL A 285 13.09 -7.63 -14.05
CA VAL A 285 12.44 -8.12 -12.84
C VAL A 285 12.02 -6.94 -11.98
N VAL A 286 10.72 -6.80 -11.73
CA VAL A 286 10.13 -5.76 -10.89
C VAL A 286 9.74 -6.35 -9.55
N LYS A 287 10.06 -5.68 -8.46
CA LYS A 287 9.64 -6.08 -7.11
C LYS A 287 9.25 -4.89 -6.26
N SER A 288 8.04 -4.91 -5.72
CA SER A 288 7.61 -3.99 -4.68
C SER A 288 8.11 -4.47 -3.32
N ILE A 289 8.93 -3.68 -2.65
CA ILE A 289 9.39 -3.96 -1.28
C ILE A 289 8.26 -3.72 -0.27
N SER A 290 7.34 -2.82 -0.59
CA SER A 290 6.26 -2.40 0.31
C SER A 290 5.35 -3.53 0.79
N LYS A 291 5.19 -4.58 -0.01
CA LYS A 291 4.22 -5.66 0.24
C LYS A 291 4.70 -6.60 1.33
N SER A 292 5.81 -7.28 1.08
CA SER A 292 6.39 -8.29 1.99
C SER A 292 6.99 -7.67 3.25
N TYR A 293 7.58 -6.49 3.14
CA TYR A 293 8.16 -5.78 4.29
C TYR A 293 7.17 -4.94 5.10
N GLY A 294 5.88 -4.95 4.76
CA GLY A 294 4.84 -4.27 5.53
C GLY A 294 5.00 -2.74 5.63
N VAL A 295 5.66 -2.13 4.66
CA VAL A 295 6.02 -0.70 4.67
C VAL A 295 5.47 0.07 3.44
N PRO A 296 4.16 -0.01 3.16
CA PRO A 296 3.61 0.62 1.97
C PRO A 296 3.78 2.16 1.96
N GLY A 297 3.86 2.78 3.13
CA GLY A 297 4.08 4.22 3.28
C GLY A 297 5.49 4.69 2.87
N LEU A 298 6.50 3.84 2.95
CA LEU A 298 7.87 4.17 2.54
C LEU A 298 8.06 4.22 1.02
N ARG A 299 7.13 3.69 0.26
CA ARG A 299 7.13 3.77 -1.22
C ARG A 299 8.42 3.26 -1.84
N LEU A 300 8.79 2.01 -1.59
CA LEU A 300 10.03 1.42 -2.06
C LEU A 300 9.77 0.28 -3.06
N GLY A 301 10.49 0.31 -4.19
CA GLY A 301 10.50 -0.74 -5.21
C GLY A 301 11.84 -0.86 -5.87
N VAL A 302 12.10 -1.99 -6.53
CA VAL A 302 13.31 -2.26 -7.30
C VAL A 302 12.96 -2.78 -8.69
N LEU A 303 13.85 -2.49 -9.65
CA LEU A 303 13.85 -3.05 -11.00
C LEU A 303 15.27 -3.53 -11.29
N ALA A 304 15.38 -4.78 -11.65
CA ALA A 304 16.62 -5.43 -12.06
C ALA A 304 16.54 -5.89 -13.52
#